data_fda3beceaed9ef62a274901e7c7d9120
#
_entry.id   fda3beceaed9ef62a274901e7c7d9120
#
_cell.length_a   1.000
_cell.length_b   1.000
_cell.length_c   1.000
_cell.angle_alpha   90.00
_cell.angle_beta   90.00
_cell.angle_gamma   90.00
#
_symmetry.space_group_name_H-M   'P 1'
#
loop_
_entity.id
_entity.type
_entity.pdbx_description
1 polymer ?
#
loop_
_entity_poly.entity_id
_entity_poly.type
_entity_poly.pdbx_seq_one_letter_code
_entity_poly.pdbx_strand_id
1 'polypeptide(L)'
;MTDEPVPLATIFREIVSLLAAREDAVVFGAHAVNAYCEPERMTADIEVLSTDAARLADDVRVLIAERFRIAVRVREVVPGGFRVYQLRKPKNRHLVDICQVAQLPPFREIGRIRVVEPVELVVMKAISTAARKGQEKGLSDRLDLHRLLRVFPELRAEDGPVPARLAALGADAASVAAWREVVESPLEVDDEDSDD
;
A
#
# COMPACT_ATOMS: atom_id res chain seq x y z
N MET A 1 6.03 2.68 36.18
CA MET A 1 5.63 3.12 34.83
C MET A 1 5.49 1.86 34.00
N THR A 2 4.29 1.44 33.69
CA THR A 2 4.02 0.29 32.82
C THR A 2 4.50 0.67 31.43
N ASP A 3 5.51 -0.08 30.94
CA ASP A 3 6.11 0.07 29.62
C ASP A 3 5.14 -0.57 28.57
N GLU A 4 3.93 -0.02 28.50
CA GLU A 4 2.93 -0.48 27.56
C GLU A 4 3.35 -0.04 26.14
N PRO A 5 3.52 -0.95 25.21
CA PRO A 5 4.03 -0.60 23.90
C PRO A 5 3.05 0.31 23.16
N VAL A 6 3.54 1.41 22.61
CA VAL A 6 2.73 2.35 21.82
C VAL A 6 1.94 1.58 20.76
N PRO A 7 0.59 1.74 20.71
CA PRO A 7 -0.24 1.07 19.72
C PRO A 7 0.18 1.43 18.29
N LEU A 8 0.17 0.45 17.39
CA LEU A 8 0.58 0.65 15.99
C LEU A 8 -0.29 1.72 15.30
N ALA A 9 -1.59 1.71 15.56
CA ALA A 9 -2.52 2.71 15.02
C ALA A 9 -2.15 4.15 15.41
N THR A 10 -1.62 4.36 16.63
CA THR A 10 -1.16 5.68 17.08
C THR A 10 0.09 6.12 16.32
N ILE A 11 1.04 5.20 16.08
CA ILE A 11 2.23 5.46 15.28
C ILE A 11 1.82 5.80 13.83
N PHE A 12 0.93 5.00 13.23
CA PHE A 12 0.46 5.23 11.86
C PHE A 12 -0.25 6.58 11.71
N ARG A 13 -1.01 7.01 12.69
CA ARG A 13 -1.66 8.33 12.66
C ARG A 13 -0.66 9.47 12.56
N GLU A 14 0.45 9.42 13.30
CA GLU A 14 1.51 10.43 13.22
C GLU A 14 2.22 10.39 11.85
N ILE A 15 2.48 9.19 11.31
CA ILE A 15 3.08 9.04 9.98
C ILE A 15 2.14 9.60 8.89
N VAL A 16 0.85 9.28 8.94
CA VAL A 16 -0.16 9.82 8.02
C VAL A 16 -0.24 11.35 8.13
N SER A 17 -0.14 11.91 9.34
CA SER A 17 -0.10 13.36 9.53
C SER A 17 1.14 14.01 8.93
N LEU A 18 2.30 13.36 8.99
CA LEU A 18 3.51 13.80 8.30
C LEU A 18 3.32 13.76 6.78
N LEU A 19 2.79 12.66 6.25
CA LEU A 19 2.55 12.50 4.81
C LEU A 19 1.56 13.53 4.26
N ALA A 20 0.56 13.92 5.05
CA ALA A 20 -0.41 14.96 4.69
C ALA A 20 0.22 16.35 4.46
N ALA A 21 1.38 16.62 5.02
CA ALA A 21 2.11 17.87 4.86
C ALA A 21 3.17 17.82 3.74
N ARG A 22 3.28 16.69 3.00
CA ARG A 22 4.32 16.49 1.98
C ARG A 22 3.75 16.49 0.57
N GLU A 23 4.51 17.09 -0.34
CA GLU A 23 4.16 17.14 -1.77
C GLU A 23 4.93 16.12 -2.60
N ASP A 24 5.98 15.54 -2.03
CA ASP A 24 6.92 14.62 -2.65
C ASP A 24 6.62 13.14 -2.36
N ALA A 25 5.45 12.84 -1.78
CA ALA A 25 5.08 11.50 -1.34
C ALA A 25 3.64 11.13 -1.68
N VAL A 26 3.41 9.86 -2.01
CA VAL A 26 2.10 9.27 -2.27
C VAL A 26 1.99 7.89 -1.63
N VAL A 27 0.88 7.62 -0.98
CA VAL A 27 0.59 6.30 -0.35
C VAL A 27 0.14 5.33 -1.43
N PHE A 28 0.69 4.11 -1.39
CA PHE A 28 0.27 3.00 -2.24
C PHE A 28 0.06 1.72 -1.40
N GLY A 29 -0.08 0.56 -2.04
CA GLY A 29 -0.19 -0.71 -1.33
C GLY A 29 -1.51 -0.86 -0.56
N ALA A 30 -1.44 -1.55 0.58
CA ALA A 30 -2.63 -1.93 1.35
C ALA A 30 -3.37 -0.73 1.97
N HIS A 31 -2.65 0.27 2.46
CA HIS A 31 -3.27 1.49 2.98
C HIS A 31 -4.01 2.28 1.89
N ALA A 32 -3.47 2.32 0.68
CA ALA A 32 -4.14 2.92 -0.46
C ALA A 32 -5.41 2.16 -0.85
N VAL A 33 -5.39 0.83 -0.83
CA VAL A 33 -6.59 0.01 -1.06
C VAL A 33 -7.65 0.30 0.00
N ASN A 34 -7.28 0.40 1.28
CA ASN A 34 -8.20 0.73 2.36
C ASN A 34 -8.81 2.13 2.21
N ALA A 35 -8.09 3.10 1.63
CA ALA A 35 -8.63 4.42 1.37
C ALA A 35 -9.78 4.44 0.34
N TYR A 36 -9.89 3.39 -0.48
CA TYR A 36 -10.93 3.25 -1.50
C TYR A 36 -11.98 2.19 -1.16
N CYS A 37 -11.64 1.20 -0.33
CA CYS A 37 -12.44 -0.01 -0.15
C CYS A 37 -12.82 -0.23 1.32
N GLU A 38 -14.10 -0.45 1.57
CA GLU A 38 -14.62 -0.88 2.88
C GLU A 38 -15.02 -2.37 2.85
N PRO A 39 -14.98 -3.07 4.01
CA PRO A 39 -14.35 -2.63 5.27
C PRO A 39 -12.81 -2.56 5.14
N GLU A 40 -12.18 -1.72 5.97
CA GLU A 40 -10.72 -1.67 6.02
C GLU A 40 -10.15 -3.00 6.53
N ARG A 41 -9.08 -3.50 5.89
CA ARG A 41 -8.34 -4.63 6.40
C ARG A 41 -7.11 -4.19 7.20
N MET A 42 -6.71 -5.02 8.15
CA MET A 42 -5.48 -4.77 8.90
C MET A 42 -4.26 -4.75 7.98
N THR A 43 -3.36 -3.80 8.22
CA THR A 43 -2.09 -3.66 7.53
C THR A 43 -0.94 -3.66 8.53
N ALA A 44 0.19 -4.23 8.14
CA ALA A 44 1.37 -4.32 9.01
C ALA A 44 2.26 -3.08 8.93
N ASP A 45 2.22 -2.36 7.81
CA ASP A 45 3.11 -1.24 7.45
C ASP A 45 2.39 -0.29 6.49
N ILE A 46 2.93 0.92 6.36
CA ILE A 46 2.51 1.90 5.34
C ILE A 46 3.49 1.83 4.17
N GLU A 47 2.98 1.74 2.95
CA GLU A 47 3.80 1.72 1.73
C GLU A 47 3.71 3.10 1.04
N VAL A 48 4.86 3.73 0.73
CA VAL A 48 4.95 5.10 0.20
C VAL A 48 5.91 5.16 -0.99
N LEU A 49 5.50 5.82 -2.07
CA LEU A 49 6.40 6.26 -3.14
C LEU A 49 6.79 7.72 -2.88
N SER A 50 8.06 8.05 -3.05
CA SER A 50 8.54 9.41 -2.84
C SER A 50 9.61 9.80 -3.86
N THR A 51 9.63 11.07 -4.26
CA THR A 51 10.72 11.64 -5.07
C THR A 51 11.96 12.00 -4.25
N ASP A 52 11.86 11.92 -2.90
CA ASP A 52 12.98 12.07 -1.96
C ASP A 52 12.86 11.04 -0.82
N ALA A 53 12.96 9.75 -1.18
CA ALA A 53 12.69 8.63 -0.27
C ALA A 53 13.65 8.57 0.93
N ALA A 54 14.92 8.92 0.71
CA ALA A 54 15.93 8.91 1.79
C ALA A 54 15.61 9.95 2.86
N ARG A 55 15.26 11.17 2.45
CA ARG A 55 14.86 12.24 3.35
C ARG A 55 13.56 11.91 4.09
N LEU A 56 12.55 11.41 3.36
CA LEU A 56 11.29 10.99 3.99
C LEU A 56 11.52 9.91 5.04
N ALA A 57 12.39 8.92 4.75
CA ALA A 57 12.70 7.86 5.71
C ALA A 57 13.33 8.40 7.00
N ASP A 58 14.23 9.40 6.87
CA ASP A 58 14.85 10.04 8.04
C ASP A 58 13.83 10.91 8.80
N ASP A 59 12.99 11.67 8.12
CA ASP A 59 11.93 12.48 8.73
C ASP A 59 10.96 11.61 9.53
N VAL A 60 10.53 10.46 8.97
CA VAL A 60 9.70 9.47 9.71
C VAL A 60 10.44 8.94 10.93
N ARG A 61 11.72 8.59 10.79
CA ARG A 61 12.55 8.10 11.89
C ARG A 61 12.62 9.13 13.03
N VAL A 62 12.93 10.38 12.71
CA VAL A 62 13.05 11.47 13.69
C VAL A 62 11.70 11.70 14.36
N LEU A 63 10.63 11.87 13.60
CA LEU A 63 9.28 12.09 14.12
C LEU A 63 8.89 11.02 15.15
N ILE A 64 9.03 9.75 14.79
CA ILE A 64 8.57 8.64 15.64
C ILE A 64 9.48 8.46 16.86
N ALA A 65 10.80 8.60 16.69
CA ALA A 65 11.74 8.52 17.80
C ALA A 65 11.50 9.62 18.84
N GLU A 66 11.31 10.85 18.42
CA GLU A 66 11.08 11.99 19.31
C GLU A 66 9.69 11.97 19.96
N ARG A 67 8.66 11.72 19.14
CA ARG A 67 7.25 11.76 19.59
C ARG A 67 6.94 10.70 20.64
N PHE A 68 7.48 9.49 20.45
CA PHE A 68 7.17 8.34 21.30
C PHE A 68 8.34 7.91 22.20
N ARG A 69 9.50 8.54 22.07
CA ARG A 69 10.75 8.16 22.78
C ARG A 69 11.09 6.68 22.62
N ILE A 70 10.93 6.17 21.41
CA ILE A 70 11.24 4.79 21.05
C ILE A 70 12.40 4.72 20.06
N ALA A 71 13.15 3.62 20.10
CA ALA A 71 14.26 3.40 19.17
C ALA A 71 13.74 3.04 17.78
N VAL A 72 14.13 3.84 16.78
CA VAL A 72 13.74 3.69 15.37
C VAL A 72 14.99 3.55 14.50
N ARG A 73 14.94 2.65 13.53
CA ARG A 73 16.01 2.43 12.55
C ARG A 73 15.49 2.54 11.14
N VAL A 74 16.24 3.22 10.28
CA VAL A 74 16.10 3.16 8.82
C VAL A 74 17.09 2.15 8.27
N ARG A 75 16.67 1.37 7.28
CA ARG A 75 17.53 0.48 6.51
C ARG A 75 17.20 0.61 5.03
N GLU A 76 18.21 0.87 4.22
CA GLU A 76 18.08 0.69 2.78
C GLU A 76 18.17 -0.81 2.48
N VAL A 77 17.13 -1.36 1.84
CA VAL A 77 16.99 -2.80 1.57
C VAL A 77 17.27 -3.15 0.10
N VAL A 78 17.03 -2.18 -0.79
CA VAL A 78 17.42 -2.18 -2.19
C VAL A 78 17.78 -0.73 -2.56
N PRO A 79 18.52 -0.47 -3.64
CA PRO A 79 18.82 0.91 -4.04
C PRO A 79 17.54 1.78 -4.15
N GLY A 80 17.47 2.85 -3.38
CA GLY A 80 16.29 3.73 -3.28
C GLY A 80 15.10 3.16 -2.54
N GLY A 81 15.21 1.99 -1.93
CA GLY A 81 14.14 1.37 -1.12
C GLY A 81 14.49 1.35 0.36
N PHE A 82 13.76 2.10 1.17
CA PHE A 82 14.01 2.29 2.59
C PHE A 82 12.91 1.66 3.44
N ARG A 83 13.32 0.98 4.52
CA ARG A 83 12.43 0.47 5.55
C ARG A 83 12.67 1.15 6.87
N VAL A 84 11.59 1.56 7.51
CA VAL A 84 11.62 2.15 8.85
C VAL A 84 11.09 1.13 9.84
N TYR A 85 11.87 0.86 10.89
CA TYR A 85 11.56 -0.12 11.92
C TYR A 85 11.55 0.50 13.30
N GLN A 86 10.55 0.18 14.11
CA GLN A 86 10.65 0.28 15.57
C GLN A 86 11.51 -0.89 16.06
N LEU A 87 12.59 -0.58 16.79
CA LEU A 87 13.44 -1.60 17.43
C LEU A 87 12.72 -2.09 18.70
N ARG A 88 12.46 -3.39 18.77
CA ARG A 88 11.83 -4.06 19.92
C ARG A 88 12.17 -5.54 19.99
N LYS A 89 12.05 -6.13 21.20
CA LYS A 89 12.16 -7.58 21.37
C LYS A 89 10.77 -8.22 21.34
N PRO A 90 10.62 -9.47 20.92
CA PRO A 90 11.65 -10.32 20.33
C PRO A 90 11.96 -9.99 18.86
N LYS A 91 11.11 -9.22 18.17
CA LYS A 91 11.22 -8.90 16.74
C LYS A 91 10.93 -7.42 16.51
N ASN A 92 11.75 -6.77 15.68
CA ASN A 92 11.50 -5.40 15.23
C ASN A 92 10.14 -5.31 14.52
N ARG A 93 9.43 -4.20 14.77
CA ARG A 93 8.18 -3.91 14.10
C ARG A 93 8.47 -3.08 12.86
N HIS A 94 8.05 -3.54 11.70
CA HIS A 94 8.05 -2.78 10.47
C HIS A 94 6.98 -1.69 10.55
N LEU A 95 7.30 -0.46 10.12
CA LEU A 95 6.40 0.68 10.18
C LEU A 95 6.09 1.23 8.79
N VAL A 96 7.13 1.46 7.97
CA VAL A 96 6.97 2.06 6.64
C VAL A 96 7.96 1.45 5.66
N ASP A 97 7.48 1.16 4.44
CA ASP A 97 8.29 0.93 3.24
C ASP A 97 8.21 2.18 2.36
N ILE A 98 9.37 2.74 2.00
CA ILE A 98 9.46 3.94 1.16
C ILE A 98 10.31 3.61 -0.05
N CYS A 99 9.74 3.81 -1.25
CA CYS A 99 10.44 3.56 -2.51
C CYS A 99 10.67 4.86 -3.27
N GLN A 100 11.91 5.05 -3.73
CA GLN A 100 12.30 6.17 -4.58
C GLN A 100 11.66 6.05 -5.95
N VAL A 101 11.08 7.14 -6.42
CA VAL A 101 10.59 7.28 -7.80
C VAL A 101 11.12 8.57 -8.40
N ALA A 102 11.27 8.62 -9.74
CA ALA A 102 11.69 9.83 -10.44
C ALA A 102 10.58 10.89 -10.42
N GLN A 103 9.33 10.45 -10.50
CA GLN A 103 8.13 11.27 -10.41
C GLN A 103 7.02 10.47 -9.76
N LEU A 104 6.11 11.16 -9.05
CA LEU A 104 4.95 10.52 -8.46
C LEU A 104 4.02 10.00 -9.55
N PRO A 105 3.46 8.78 -9.40
CA PRO A 105 2.39 8.31 -10.28
C PRO A 105 1.13 9.18 -10.12
N PRO A 106 0.14 9.06 -11.01
CA PRO A 106 -1.17 9.68 -10.82
C PRO A 106 -1.76 9.35 -9.45
N PHE A 107 -2.31 10.35 -8.78
CA PHE A 107 -2.85 10.23 -7.43
C PHE A 107 -4.12 11.05 -7.24
N ARG A 108 -4.90 10.70 -6.21
CA ARG A 108 -6.03 11.50 -5.70
C ARG A 108 -5.74 11.92 -4.27
N GLU A 109 -6.27 13.06 -3.89
CA GLU A 109 -6.31 13.44 -2.48
C GLU A 109 -7.54 12.81 -1.83
N ILE A 110 -7.31 11.97 -0.80
CA ILE A 110 -8.36 11.35 0.00
C ILE A 110 -8.16 11.80 1.45
N GLY A 111 -9.13 12.52 1.97
CA GLY A 111 -8.95 13.20 3.24
C GLY A 111 -7.82 14.22 3.14
N ARG A 112 -6.67 13.91 3.74
CA ARG A 112 -5.51 14.81 3.78
C ARG A 112 -4.25 14.21 3.16
N ILE A 113 -4.34 13.02 2.58
CA ILE A 113 -3.20 12.31 2.01
C ILE A 113 -3.35 12.11 0.51
N ARG A 114 -2.23 12.04 -0.18
CA ARG A 114 -2.17 11.63 -1.58
C ARG A 114 -2.13 10.11 -1.66
N VAL A 115 -3.04 9.56 -2.42
CA VAL A 115 -3.20 8.11 -2.61
C VAL A 115 -3.13 7.82 -4.10
N VAL A 116 -2.34 6.82 -4.47
CA VAL A 116 -2.20 6.39 -5.88
C VAL A 116 -3.58 6.11 -6.48
N GLU A 117 -3.79 6.53 -7.74
CA GLU A 117 -5.08 6.33 -8.42
C GLU A 117 -5.45 4.85 -8.57
N PRO A 118 -6.76 4.52 -8.62
CA PRO A 118 -7.25 3.14 -8.69
C PRO A 118 -6.66 2.32 -9.84
N VAL A 119 -6.50 2.91 -11.03
CA VAL A 119 -5.88 2.24 -12.19
C VAL A 119 -4.46 1.78 -11.86
N GLU A 120 -3.65 2.66 -11.31
CA GLU A 120 -2.26 2.35 -10.94
C GLU A 120 -2.21 1.29 -9.83
N LEU A 121 -3.11 1.36 -8.83
CA LEU A 121 -3.19 0.35 -7.77
C LEU A 121 -3.57 -1.02 -8.31
N VAL A 122 -4.56 -1.11 -9.21
CA VAL A 122 -4.97 -2.36 -9.86
C VAL A 122 -3.78 -2.96 -10.62
N VAL A 123 -3.06 -2.14 -11.39
CA VAL A 123 -1.87 -2.57 -12.14
C VAL A 123 -0.77 -3.06 -11.19
N MET A 124 -0.45 -2.30 -10.13
CA MET A 124 0.55 -2.70 -9.13
C MET A 124 0.17 -4.01 -8.45
N LYS A 125 -1.12 -4.21 -8.11
CA LYS A 125 -1.62 -5.42 -7.47
C LYS A 125 -1.61 -6.62 -8.43
N ALA A 126 -1.91 -6.44 -9.71
CA ALA A 126 -1.81 -7.50 -10.71
C ALA A 126 -0.36 -7.99 -10.87
N ILE A 127 0.60 -7.06 -11.01
CA ILE A 127 2.03 -7.37 -11.09
C ILE A 127 2.52 -8.08 -9.81
N SER A 128 2.13 -7.56 -8.63
CA SER A 128 2.52 -8.17 -7.34
C SER A 128 1.91 -9.57 -7.16
N THR A 129 0.65 -9.78 -7.55
CA THR A 129 -0.02 -11.08 -7.50
C THR A 129 0.71 -12.11 -8.37
N ALA A 130 1.09 -11.74 -9.58
CA ALA A 130 1.85 -12.61 -10.49
C ALA A 130 3.25 -12.95 -9.91
N ALA A 131 3.99 -11.92 -9.47
CA ALA A 131 5.34 -12.08 -8.93
C ALA A 131 5.40 -12.90 -7.63
N ARG A 132 4.30 -12.92 -6.85
CA ARG A 132 4.21 -13.63 -5.56
C ARG A 132 3.26 -14.82 -5.60
N LYS A 133 3.06 -15.42 -6.78
CA LYS A 133 2.20 -16.60 -6.93
C LYS A 133 2.64 -17.72 -5.98
N GLY A 134 1.68 -18.28 -5.23
CA GLY A 134 1.95 -19.32 -4.22
C GLY A 134 2.49 -18.83 -2.87
N GLN A 135 2.62 -17.52 -2.66
CA GLN A 135 3.00 -16.92 -1.39
C GLN A 135 1.78 -16.29 -0.69
N GLU A 136 1.78 -16.26 0.65
CA GLU A 136 0.72 -15.62 1.44
C GLU A 136 0.48 -14.15 1.04
N LYS A 137 1.55 -13.41 0.80
CA LYS A 137 1.45 -12.00 0.36
C LYS A 137 0.83 -11.88 -1.03
N GLY A 138 1.02 -12.85 -1.92
CA GLY A 138 0.37 -12.91 -3.23
C GLY A 138 -1.14 -13.12 -3.12
N LEU A 139 -1.60 -13.92 -2.16
CA LEU A 139 -3.04 -14.09 -1.87
C LEU A 139 -3.66 -12.78 -1.36
N SER A 140 -2.95 -12.07 -0.49
CA SER A 140 -3.39 -10.75 0.00
C SER A 140 -3.46 -9.71 -1.13
N ASP A 141 -2.47 -9.70 -2.05
CA ASP A 141 -2.47 -8.80 -3.22
C ASP A 141 -3.64 -9.15 -4.17
N ARG A 142 -3.95 -10.44 -4.36
CA ARG A 142 -5.11 -10.87 -5.15
C ARG A 142 -6.44 -10.46 -4.51
N LEU A 143 -6.57 -10.58 -3.19
CA LEU A 143 -7.76 -10.10 -2.48
C LEU A 143 -7.93 -8.58 -2.65
N ASP A 144 -6.85 -7.81 -2.51
CA ASP A 144 -6.86 -6.37 -2.74
C ASP A 144 -7.31 -6.04 -4.18
N LEU A 145 -6.89 -6.83 -5.16
CA LEU A 145 -7.31 -6.69 -6.55
C LEU A 145 -8.82 -6.91 -6.72
N HIS A 146 -9.38 -7.96 -6.09
CA HIS A 146 -10.83 -8.18 -6.06
C HIS A 146 -11.59 -7.00 -5.43
N ARG A 147 -11.09 -6.48 -4.30
CA ARG A 147 -11.71 -5.35 -3.59
C ARG A 147 -11.74 -4.10 -4.48
N LEU A 148 -10.63 -3.76 -5.13
CA LEU A 148 -10.54 -2.62 -6.05
C LEU A 148 -11.49 -2.78 -7.24
N LEU A 149 -11.51 -3.94 -7.90
CA LEU A 149 -12.37 -4.20 -9.05
C LEU A 149 -13.86 -4.29 -8.69
N ARG A 150 -14.20 -4.49 -7.42
CA ARG A 150 -15.58 -4.38 -6.94
C ARG A 150 -16.01 -2.91 -6.81
N VAL A 151 -15.15 -2.05 -6.26
CA VAL A 151 -15.43 -0.62 -6.08
C VAL A 151 -15.36 0.14 -7.41
N PHE A 152 -14.49 -0.30 -8.32
CA PHE A 152 -14.24 0.31 -9.63
C PHE A 152 -14.53 -0.69 -10.76
N PRO A 153 -15.80 -1.05 -11.03
CA PRO A 153 -16.15 -2.08 -12.00
C PRO A 153 -15.74 -1.71 -13.45
N GLU A 154 -15.60 -0.43 -13.76
CA GLU A 154 -15.10 0.07 -15.05
C GLU A 154 -13.66 -0.37 -15.34
N LEU A 155 -12.88 -0.71 -14.30
CA LEU A 155 -11.51 -1.20 -14.44
C LEU A 155 -11.41 -2.68 -14.83
N ARG A 156 -12.55 -3.33 -15.08
CA ARG A 156 -12.64 -4.71 -15.60
C ARG A 156 -12.68 -4.77 -17.13
N ALA A 157 -12.84 -3.62 -17.80
CA ALA A 157 -12.98 -3.59 -19.27
C ALA A 157 -11.68 -4.04 -19.96
N GLU A 158 -11.79 -5.00 -20.88
CA GLU A 158 -10.66 -5.56 -21.66
C GLU A 158 -10.02 -4.53 -22.60
N ASP A 159 -10.78 -3.55 -23.05
CA ASP A 159 -10.33 -2.38 -23.82
C ASP A 159 -10.13 -1.13 -22.95
N GLY A 160 -10.10 -1.31 -21.63
CA GLY A 160 -10.07 -0.25 -20.65
C GLY A 160 -8.65 0.23 -20.26
N PRO A 161 -8.58 1.09 -19.24
CA PRO A 161 -7.32 1.72 -18.83
C PRO A 161 -6.31 0.74 -18.20
N VAL A 162 -6.76 -0.37 -17.59
CA VAL A 162 -5.87 -1.32 -16.92
C VAL A 162 -5.01 -2.08 -17.93
N PRO A 163 -5.58 -2.76 -18.98
CA PRO A 163 -4.78 -3.39 -20.01
C PRO A 163 -3.84 -2.42 -20.73
N ALA A 164 -4.32 -1.21 -21.04
CA ALA A 164 -3.50 -0.18 -21.66
C ALA A 164 -2.30 0.21 -20.78
N ARG A 165 -2.51 0.33 -19.46
CA ARG A 165 -1.46 0.68 -18.52
C ARG A 165 -0.47 -0.46 -18.30
N LEU A 166 -0.93 -1.71 -18.18
CA LEU A 166 -0.07 -2.90 -18.12
C LEU A 166 0.85 -2.97 -19.36
N ALA A 167 0.29 -2.76 -20.54
CA ALA A 167 1.06 -2.74 -21.80
C ALA A 167 2.09 -1.59 -21.81
N ALA A 168 1.71 -0.38 -21.39
CA ALA A 168 2.62 0.77 -21.34
C ALA A 168 3.80 0.56 -20.38
N LEU A 169 3.62 -0.23 -19.32
CA LEU A 169 4.68 -0.61 -18.39
C LEU A 169 5.49 -1.83 -18.84
N GLY A 170 5.15 -2.45 -19.96
CA GLY A 170 5.79 -3.68 -20.42
C GLY A 170 5.56 -4.86 -19.46
N ALA A 171 4.40 -4.90 -18.80
CA ALA A 171 4.05 -5.98 -17.88
C ALA A 171 4.04 -7.33 -18.62
N ASP A 172 4.49 -8.38 -17.94
CA ASP A 172 4.53 -9.73 -18.51
C ASP A 172 3.13 -10.35 -18.64
N ALA A 173 3.04 -11.43 -19.39
CA ALA A 173 1.79 -12.17 -19.61
C ALA A 173 1.18 -12.70 -18.30
N ALA A 174 2.01 -13.01 -17.29
CA ALA A 174 1.54 -13.49 -16.00
C ALA A 174 0.81 -12.39 -15.22
N SER A 175 1.28 -11.15 -15.30
CA SER A 175 0.63 -9.98 -14.69
C SER A 175 -0.73 -9.68 -15.34
N VAL A 176 -0.82 -9.77 -16.67
CA VAL A 176 -2.09 -9.63 -17.40
C VAL A 176 -3.05 -10.76 -17.03
N ALA A 177 -2.55 -12.00 -16.97
CA ALA A 177 -3.36 -13.15 -16.58
C ALA A 177 -3.89 -13.03 -15.15
N ALA A 178 -3.06 -12.55 -14.20
CA ALA A 178 -3.50 -12.35 -12.82
C ALA A 178 -4.66 -11.36 -12.69
N TRP A 179 -4.66 -10.28 -13.47
CA TRP A 179 -5.79 -9.34 -13.54
C TRP A 179 -7.02 -10.00 -14.16
N ARG A 180 -6.89 -10.71 -15.33
CA ARG A 180 -8.00 -11.38 -16.00
C ARG A 180 -8.65 -12.44 -15.14
N GLU A 181 -7.86 -13.28 -14.45
CA GLU A 181 -8.39 -14.29 -13.53
C GLU A 181 -9.35 -13.68 -12.48
N VAL A 182 -9.03 -12.47 -11.99
CA VAL A 182 -9.87 -11.76 -11.02
C VAL A 182 -11.11 -11.16 -11.69
N VAL A 183 -10.98 -10.64 -12.91
CA VAL A 183 -12.12 -10.12 -13.70
C VAL A 183 -13.13 -11.21 -13.99
N GLU A 184 -12.65 -12.41 -14.39
CA GLU A 184 -13.48 -13.56 -14.78
C GLU A 184 -14.09 -14.31 -13.59
N SER A 185 -13.47 -14.19 -12.39
CA SER A 185 -13.91 -14.88 -11.19
C SER A 185 -14.11 -13.89 -10.03
N PRO A 186 -15.10 -13.00 -10.11
CA PRO A 186 -15.37 -12.04 -9.03
C PRO A 186 -15.75 -12.80 -7.75
N LEU A 187 -15.24 -12.31 -6.60
CA LEU A 187 -15.68 -12.85 -5.31
C LEU A 187 -17.12 -12.40 -5.02
N GLU A 188 -17.96 -13.33 -4.68
CA GLU A 188 -19.26 -13.04 -4.11
C GLU A 188 -19.05 -12.56 -2.66
N VAL A 189 -19.87 -11.62 -2.22
CA VAL A 189 -19.90 -11.18 -0.83
C VAL A 189 -21.01 -11.98 -0.18
N ASP A 190 -20.71 -12.72 0.88
CA ASP A 190 -21.76 -13.28 1.73
C ASP A 190 -22.51 -12.10 2.36
N ASP A 191 -23.73 -11.84 1.91
CA ASP A 191 -24.65 -10.89 2.55
C ASP A 191 -25.14 -11.53 3.87
N GLU A 192 -24.32 -11.43 4.92
CA GLU A 192 -24.70 -11.90 6.27
C GLU A 192 -25.80 -11.04 6.90
N ASP A 193 -26.23 -9.94 6.29
CA ASP A 193 -27.22 -9.00 6.79
C ASP A 193 -28.58 -9.05 6.06
N SER A 194 -28.93 -10.15 5.38
CA SER A 194 -30.23 -10.27 4.71
C SER A 194 -31.29 -11.05 5.51
N ASP A 195 -31.15 -11.16 6.82
CA ASP A 195 -32.20 -11.66 7.73
C ASP A 195 -32.67 -10.52 8.67
N ASP A 196 -33.66 -9.69 8.16
CA ASP A 196 -34.75 -9.10 8.96
C ASP A 196 -35.88 -8.60 8.07
#